data_a40c9b88604f988f17591410d5a122d7
#
_entry.id   a40c9b88604f988f17591410d5a122d7
#
_cell.length_a   1.000
_cell.length_b   1.000
_cell.length_c   1.000
_cell.angle_alpha   90.00
_cell.angle_beta   90.00
_cell.angle_gamma   90.00
#
_symmetry.space_group_name_H-M   'P 1'
#
loop_
_entity.id
_entity.type
_entity.pdbx_description
1 polymer ?
#
loop_
_entity_poly.entity_id
_entity_poly.type
_entity_poly.pdbx_seq_one_letter_code
_entity_poly.pdbx_strand_id
1 'polypeptide(L)'
;MKLISIIVPCLNEQEVIPIFYRTVTEVLDSLENAEYELLFVDDGSDDRTLKVLKELKKKDRRCRYLSFTRNFGKEAAIYAGLTHAKGDYVGLMDVDLQDPPKFLGEMYRTLETGEYDCVAARRTDRSGERRIRSFFSAMFYKVINKISKIEFVEGARDYRLMTRKM
;
A
#
# COMPACT_ATOMS: atom_id res chain seq x y z
N MET A 1 14.86 5.29 16.20
CA MET A 1 14.52 4.81 14.82
C MET A 1 13.01 4.94 14.67
N LYS A 2 12.53 5.25 13.48
CA LYS A 2 11.10 5.34 13.17
C LYS A 2 10.60 4.00 12.64
N LEU A 3 9.39 3.61 13.02
CA LEU A 3 8.78 2.38 12.53
C LEU A 3 7.87 2.70 11.33
N ILE A 4 8.03 1.95 10.25
CA ILE A 4 7.19 2.01 9.05
C ILE A 4 6.29 0.77 9.02
N SER A 5 4.98 0.93 9.01
CA SER A 5 4.03 -0.16 8.75
C SER A 5 3.62 -0.15 7.27
N ILE A 6 3.90 -1.21 6.54
CA ILE A 6 3.37 -1.39 5.18
C ILE A 6 2.17 -2.30 5.24
N ILE A 7 1.00 -1.77 4.92
CA ILE A 7 -0.27 -2.51 4.84
C ILE A 7 -0.41 -3.08 3.44
N VAL A 8 -0.63 -4.38 3.37
CA VAL A 8 -0.71 -5.14 2.11
C VAL A 8 -2.02 -5.93 2.09
N PRO A 9 -3.10 -5.38 1.50
CA PRO A 9 -4.31 -6.15 1.25
C PRO A 9 -4.02 -7.27 0.26
N CYS A 10 -4.54 -8.46 0.50
CA CYS A 10 -4.36 -9.61 -0.38
C CYS A 10 -5.60 -10.50 -0.40
N LEU A 11 -5.88 -11.08 -1.55
CA LEU A 11 -6.96 -12.04 -1.79
C LEU A 11 -6.52 -13.03 -2.87
N ASN A 12 -6.32 -14.31 -2.51
CA ASN A 12 -5.88 -15.36 -3.43
C ASN A 12 -4.51 -15.07 -4.09
N GLU A 13 -3.52 -14.72 -3.26
CA GLU A 13 -2.20 -14.25 -3.71
C GLU A 13 -1.05 -15.16 -3.24
N GLN A 14 -1.32 -16.46 -3.10
CA GLN A 14 -0.36 -17.44 -2.57
C GLN A 14 0.98 -17.47 -3.32
N GLU A 15 0.98 -17.17 -4.62
CA GLU A 15 2.18 -17.21 -5.48
C GLU A 15 2.94 -15.89 -5.47
N VAL A 16 2.22 -14.77 -5.31
CA VAL A 16 2.78 -13.42 -5.41
C VAL A 16 3.41 -12.96 -4.09
N ILE A 17 2.82 -13.32 -2.95
CA ILE A 17 3.29 -12.90 -1.61
C ILE A 17 4.79 -13.21 -1.38
N PRO A 18 5.34 -14.39 -1.72
CA PRO A 18 6.77 -14.65 -1.53
C PRO A 18 7.68 -13.75 -2.37
N ILE A 19 7.23 -13.37 -3.57
CA ILE A 19 7.95 -12.47 -4.47
C ILE A 19 7.89 -11.04 -3.91
N PHE A 20 6.70 -10.59 -3.55
CA PHE A 20 6.46 -9.30 -2.91
C PHE A 20 7.34 -9.12 -1.67
N TYR A 21 7.29 -10.09 -0.75
CA TYR A 21 8.08 -10.07 0.48
C TYR A 21 9.56 -9.84 0.19
N ARG A 22 10.16 -10.64 -0.68
CA ARG A 22 11.59 -10.52 -1.02
C ARG A 22 11.91 -9.15 -1.60
N THR A 23 11.13 -8.69 -2.59
CA THR A 23 11.38 -7.42 -3.28
C THR A 23 11.21 -6.22 -2.37
N VAL A 24 10.20 -6.22 -1.51
CA VAL A 24 9.92 -5.08 -0.61
C VAL A 24 10.90 -5.05 0.56
N THR A 25 11.26 -6.21 1.13
CA THR A 25 12.25 -6.26 2.21
C THR A 25 13.64 -5.80 1.76
N GLU A 26 14.08 -6.13 0.54
CA GLU A 26 15.33 -5.61 -0.02
C GLU A 26 15.40 -4.09 -0.01
N VAL A 27 14.28 -3.43 -0.35
CA VAL A 27 14.19 -1.96 -0.33
C VAL A 27 14.13 -1.43 1.11
N LEU A 28 13.28 -2.01 1.97
CA LEU A 28 13.11 -1.55 3.34
C LEU A 28 14.36 -1.78 4.20
N ASP A 29 15.09 -2.89 3.99
CA ASP A 29 16.35 -3.18 4.67
C ASP A 29 17.48 -2.18 4.27
N SER A 30 17.33 -1.48 3.14
CA SER A 30 18.28 -0.44 2.69
C SER A 30 18.00 0.93 3.30
N LEU A 31 16.89 1.11 4.02
CA LEU A 31 16.53 2.41 4.62
C LEU A 31 17.34 2.66 5.90
N GLU A 32 18.06 3.77 5.93
CA GLU A 32 18.78 4.20 7.12
C GLU A 32 17.81 4.74 8.18
N ASN A 33 18.07 4.44 9.44
CA ASN A 33 17.33 4.93 10.60
C ASN A 33 15.83 4.57 10.63
N ALA A 34 15.41 3.55 9.91
CA ALA A 34 14.06 3.05 9.89
C ALA A 34 14.00 1.57 10.32
N GLU A 35 12.98 1.22 11.08
CA GLU A 35 12.50 -0.14 11.28
C GLU A 35 11.21 -0.31 10.48
N TYR A 36 10.80 -1.56 10.21
CA TYR A 36 9.53 -1.77 9.50
C TYR A 36 8.80 -3.02 9.95
N GLU A 37 7.50 -3.03 9.72
CA GLU A 37 6.65 -4.20 9.72
C GLU A 37 5.87 -4.31 8.41
N LEU A 38 5.67 -5.54 7.94
CA LEU A 38 4.76 -5.85 6.83
C LEU A 38 3.48 -6.42 7.44
N LEU A 39 2.36 -5.71 7.28
CA LEU A 39 1.05 -6.12 7.77
C LEU A 39 0.18 -6.56 6.60
N PHE A 40 0.18 -7.85 6.33
CA PHE A 40 -0.71 -8.45 5.33
C PHE A 40 -2.13 -8.55 5.89
N VAL A 41 -3.11 -8.19 5.06
CA VAL A 41 -4.53 -8.36 5.40
C VAL A 41 -5.17 -9.26 4.37
N ASP A 42 -5.36 -10.52 4.74
CA ASP A 42 -6.00 -11.55 3.94
C ASP A 42 -7.53 -11.37 3.98
N ASP A 43 -8.10 -10.95 2.87
CA ASP A 43 -9.53 -10.66 2.72
C ASP A 43 -10.34 -11.94 2.46
N GLY A 44 -10.10 -12.97 3.27
CA GLY A 44 -10.85 -14.21 3.23
C GLY A 44 -10.52 -15.07 2.01
N SER A 45 -9.24 -15.28 1.73
CA SER A 45 -8.78 -16.14 0.64
C SER A 45 -9.23 -17.57 0.80
N ASP A 46 -9.54 -18.24 -0.30
CA ASP A 46 -9.92 -19.65 -0.40
C ASP A 46 -8.79 -20.55 -0.94
N ASP A 47 -7.66 -19.95 -1.32
CA ASP A 47 -6.43 -20.65 -1.71
C ASP A 47 -5.48 -20.88 -0.51
N ARG A 48 -4.18 -21.02 -0.76
CA ARG A 48 -3.16 -21.21 0.29
C ARG A 48 -2.57 -19.90 0.82
N THR A 49 -3.13 -18.73 0.49
CA THR A 49 -2.64 -17.42 0.92
C THR A 49 -2.42 -17.36 2.44
N LEU A 50 -3.42 -17.72 3.23
CA LEU A 50 -3.30 -17.71 4.69
C LEU A 50 -2.19 -18.65 5.21
N LYS A 51 -1.99 -19.80 4.55
CA LYS A 51 -0.90 -20.73 4.91
C LYS A 51 0.46 -20.08 4.65
N VAL A 52 0.64 -19.45 3.50
CA VAL A 52 1.86 -18.71 3.14
C VAL A 52 2.16 -17.61 4.15
N LEU A 53 1.16 -16.82 4.55
CA LEU A 53 1.32 -15.76 5.56
C LEU A 53 1.73 -16.31 6.93
N LYS A 54 1.16 -17.44 7.35
CA LYS A 54 1.55 -18.10 8.61
C LYS A 54 3.00 -18.58 8.59
N GLU A 55 3.45 -19.11 7.47
CA GLU A 55 4.84 -19.55 7.28
C GLU A 55 5.80 -18.36 7.25
N LEU A 56 5.42 -17.29 6.57
CA LEU A 56 6.19 -16.06 6.50
C LEU A 56 6.40 -15.42 7.88
N LYS A 57 5.33 -15.31 8.69
CA LYS A 57 5.43 -14.82 10.07
C LYS A 57 6.36 -15.65 10.96
N LYS A 58 6.41 -16.98 10.76
CA LYS A 58 7.34 -17.84 11.50
C LYS A 58 8.80 -17.58 11.13
N LYS A 59 9.03 -17.27 9.84
CA LYS A 59 10.37 -17.01 9.29
C LYS A 59 10.87 -15.61 9.64
N ASP A 60 9.98 -14.61 9.62
CA ASP A 60 10.31 -13.21 9.87
C ASP A 60 9.28 -12.57 10.82
N ARG A 61 9.71 -12.15 12.01
CA ARG A 61 8.87 -11.54 13.04
C ARG A 61 8.33 -10.16 12.64
N ARG A 62 8.96 -9.50 11.65
CA ARG A 62 8.50 -8.24 11.08
C ARG A 62 7.24 -8.42 10.24
N CYS A 63 6.96 -9.65 9.79
CA CYS A 63 5.73 -9.98 9.08
C CYS A 63 4.61 -10.27 10.07
N ARG A 64 3.50 -9.57 9.89
CA ARG A 64 2.25 -9.77 10.62
C ARG A 64 1.13 -10.02 9.62
N TYR A 65 0.06 -10.65 10.05
CA TYR A 65 -1.12 -10.80 9.22
C TYR A 65 -2.40 -10.69 10.04
N LEU A 66 -3.46 -10.21 9.39
CA LEU A 66 -4.86 -10.34 9.74
C LEU A 66 -5.51 -11.24 8.68
N SER A 67 -6.53 -12.00 9.04
CA SER A 67 -7.28 -12.81 8.08
C SER A 67 -8.75 -12.72 8.40
N PHE A 68 -9.55 -12.38 7.40
CA PHE A 68 -10.99 -12.32 7.49
C PHE A 68 -11.61 -13.70 7.27
N THR A 69 -12.78 -13.93 7.82
CA THR A 69 -13.52 -15.19 7.68
C THR A 69 -14.18 -15.35 6.31
N ARG A 70 -14.30 -14.26 5.55
CA ARG A 70 -14.79 -14.19 4.18
C ARG A 70 -14.33 -12.89 3.53
N ASN A 71 -14.53 -12.76 2.23
CA ASN A 71 -14.27 -11.51 1.51
C ASN A 71 -15.23 -10.40 1.98
N PHE A 72 -14.65 -9.27 2.41
CA PHE A 72 -15.33 -8.02 2.79
C PHE A 72 -14.96 -6.85 1.88
N GLY A 73 -13.98 -7.04 0.99
CA GLY A 73 -13.50 -6.04 0.04
C GLY A 73 -12.20 -5.34 0.48
N LYS A 74 -11.49 -4.82 -0.52
CA LYS A 74 -10.16 -4.19 -0.34
C LYS A 74 -10.20 -3.06 0.67
N GLU A 75 -11.24 -2.23 0.65
CA GLU A 75 -11.40 -1.10 1.56
C GLU A 75 -11.51 -1.54 3.02
N ALA A 76 -12.22 -2.65 3.29
CA ALA A 76 -12.30 -3.24 4.61
C ALA A 76 -10.94 -3.76 5.07
N ALA A 77 -10.19 -4.38 4.17
CA ALA A 77 -8.83 -4.85 4.45
C ALA A 77 -7.88 -3.69 4.75
N ILE A 78 -7.94 -2.61 3.97
CA ILE A 78 -7.17 -1.39 4.23
C ILE A 78 -7.52 -0.80 5.61
N TYR A 79 -8.80 -0.65 5.92
CA TYR A 79 -9.25 -0.12 7.20
C TYR A 79 -8.75 -0.96 8.39
N ALA A 80 -8.86 -2.29 8.28
CA ALA A 80 -8.32 -3.19 9.30
C ALA A 80 -6.81 -3.05 9.45
N GLY A 81 -6.09 -2.92 8.33
CA GLY A 81 -4.65 -2.66 8.33
C GLY A 81 -4.30 -1.36 9.04
N LEU A 82 -4.97 -0.26 8.71
CA LEU A 82 -4.78 1.06 9.34
C LEU A 82 -5.01 1.00 10.86
N THR A 83 -6.03 0.29 11.29
CA THR A 83 -6.38 0.14 12.71
C THR A 83 -5.31 -0.65 13.49
N HIS A 84 -4.62 -1.60 12.84
CA HIS A 84 -3.67 -2.51 13.49
C HIS A 84 -2.20 -2.19 13.22
N ALA A 85 -1.90 -1.25 12.33
CA ALA A 85 -0.56 -0.75 12.07
C ALA A 85 0.02 -0.10 13.34
N LYS A 86 1.31 -0.28 13.58
CA LYS A 86 2.02 0.23 14.78
C LYS A 86 3.02 1.33 14.45
N GLY A 87 3.34 1.53 13.17
CA GLY A 87 4.38 2.44 12.72
C GLY A 87 4.09 3.91 12.98
N ASP A 88 5.14 4.70 13.08
CA ASP A 88 5.09 6.16 13.02
C ASP A 88 4.64 6.64 11.64
N TYR A 89 5.02 5.86 10.63
CA TYR A 89 4.59 6.01 9.24
C TYR A 89 3.79 4.79 8.81
N VAL A 90 2.76 5.02 8.01
CA VAL A 90 1.89 3.95 7.49
C VAL A 90 1.86 4.05 5.97
N GLY A 91 2.27 2.97 5.32
CA GLY A 91 2.22 2.81 3.87
C GLY A 91 1.12 1.85 3.45
N LEU A 92 0.51 2.15 2.30
CA LEU A 92 -0.39 1.24 1.58
C LEU A 92 0.30 0.77 0.31
N MET A 93 0.30 -0.53 0.06
CA MET A 93 0.92 -1.09 -1.12
C MET A 93 0.17 -2.35 -1.59
N ASP A 94 -0.12 -2.43 -2.88
CA ASP A 94 -0.71 -3.62 -3.47
C ASP A 94 0.33 -4.72 -3.64
N VAL A 95 -0.10 -5.97 -3.45
CA VAL A 95 0.79 -7.14 -3.45
C VAL A 95 1.35 -7.47 -4.84
N ASP A 96 0.70 -7.00 -5.92
CA ASP A 96 0.99 -7.33 -7.33
C ASP A 96 2.24 -6.65 -7.91
N LEU A 97 2.91 -5.79 -7.12
CA LEU A 97 4.12 -5.05 -7.50
C LEU A 97 3.97 -4.15 -8.76
N GLN A 98 2.74 -3.79 -9.14
CA GLN A 98 2.53 -2.82 -10.22
C GLN A 98 3.10 -1.44 -9.85
N ASP A 99 3.20 -1.16 -8.57
CA ASP A 99 3.85 0.03 -8.04
C ASP A 99 5.26 -0.33 -7.54
N PRO A 100 6.31 0.29 -8.10
CA PRO A 100 7.68 -0.07 -7.79
C PRO A 100 8.08 0.21 -6.33
N PRO A 101 8.51 -0.77 -5.53
CA PRO A 101 8.90 -0.58 -4.12
C PRO A 101 10.03 0.43 -3.91
N LYS A 102 10.87 0.66 -4.92
CA LYS A 102 11.98 1.62 -4.86
C LYS A 102 11.58 3.04 -4.44
N PHE A 103 10.33 3.43 -4.67
CA PHE A 103 9.83 4.74 -4.27
C PHE A 103 9.61 4.88 -2.77
N LEU A 104 9.54 3.77 -2.00
CA LEU A 104 9.40 3.84 -0.53
C LEU A 104 10.52 4.66 0.12
N GLY A 105 11.76 4.51 -0.36
CA GLY A 105 12.88 5.28 0.16
C GLY A 105 12.78 6.78 -0.08
N GLU A 106 12.28 7.18 -1.25
CA GLU A 106 12.04 8.59 -1.57
C GLU A 106 10.87 9.15 -0.75
N MET A 107 9.75 8.40 -0.67
CA MET A 107 8.60 8.78 0.15
C MET A 107 8.98 8.97 1.63
N TYR A 108 9.76 8.03 2.17
CA TYR A 108 10.23 8.10 3.56
C TYR A 108 11.09 9.35 3.80
N ARG A 109 12.10 9.60 2.95
CA ARG A 109 12.94 10.81 3.07
C ARG A 109 12.13 12.10 2.95
N THR A 110 11.13 12.13 2.07
CA THR A 110 10.25 13.30 1.91
C THR A 110 9.43 13.55 3.17
N LEU A 111 8.89 12.49 3.82
CA LEU A 111 8.14 12.65 5.08
C LEU A 111 9.05 13.04 6.26
N GLU A 112 10.32 12.59 6.26
CA GLU A 112 11.28 12.97 7.31
C GLU A 112 11.63 14.47 7.30
N THR A 113 11.37 15.20 6.21
CA THR A 113 11.50 16.68 6.20
C THR A 113 10.48 17.35 7.13
N GLY A 114 9.38 16.68 7.45
CA GLY A 114 8.29 17.23 8.27
C GLY A 114 7.39 18.26 7.54
N GLU A 115 7.62 18.47 6.25
CA GLU A 115 6.81 19.41 5.44
C GLU A 115 5.50 18.78 4.94
N TYR A 116 5.44 17.44 4.91
CA TYR A 116 4.30 16.70 4.37
C TYR A 116 3.82 15.64 5.33
N ASP A 117 2.52 15.43 5.39
CA ASP A 117 1.89 14.35 6.15
C ASP A 117 1.56 13.12 5.28
N CYS A 118 1.55 13.26 3.96
CA CYS A 118 1.31 12.17 3.02
C CYS A 118 2.09 12.38 1.72
N VAL A 119 2.74 11.32 1.25
CA VAL A 119 3.38 11.25 -0.07
C VAL A 119 2.78 10.08 -0.83
N ALA A 120 2.20 10.34 -1.99
CA ALA A 120 1.56 9.34 -2.83
C ALA A 120 2.26 9.20 -4.19
N ALA A 121 2.35 7.97 -4.70
CA ALA A 121 2.80 7.75 -6.06
C ALA A 121 1.76 8.23 -7.06
N ARG A 122 2.21 8.93 -8.10
CA ARG A 122 1.38 9.35 -9.22
C ARG A 122 1.91 8.71 -10.50
N ARG A 123 1.02 8.07 -11.25
CA ARG A 123 1.36 7.59 -12.59
C ARG A 123 1.37 8.77 -13.56
N THR A 124 2.54 9.07 -14.13
CA THR A 124 2.70 10.14 -15.12
C THR A 124 2.58 9.64 -16.57
N ASP A 125 2.79 8.35 -16.81
CA ASP A 125 2.78 7.76 -18.14
C ASP A 125 1.46 7.03 -18.42
N ARG A 126 0.73 7.51 -19.43
CA ARG A 126 -0.52 6.93 -19.95
C ARG A 126 -0.34 6.32 -21.36
N SER A 127 0.88 5.96 -21.71
CA SER A 127 1.14 5.31 -22.99
C SER A 127 0.40 3.97 -23.04
N GLY A 128 -0.74 3.95 -23.78
CA GLY A 128 -1.57 2.76 -23.99
C GLY A 128 -3.02 2.84 -23.56
N GLU A 129 -3.46 3.88 -22.84
CA GLU A 129 -4.89 4.05 -22.55
C GLU A 129 -5.66 4.57 -23.76
N ARG A 130 -6.81 3.93 -24.06
CA ARG A 130 -7.71 4.41 -25.12
C ARG A 130 -8.15 5.84 -24.81
N ARG A 131 -7.99 6.78 -25.77
CA ARG A 131 -8.31 8.23 -25.65
C ARG A 131 -9.71 8.50 -25.08
N ILE A 132 -10.68 7.64 -25.39
CA ILE A 132 -12.08 7.74 -24.90
C ILE A 132 -12.13 7.57 -23.37
N ARG A 133 -11.40 6.59 -22.80
CA ARG A 133 -11.38 6.34 -21.35
C ARG A 133 -10.72 7.51 -20.60
N SER A 134 -9.66 8.07 -21.16
CA SER A 134 -8.97 9.25 -20.59
C SER A 134 -9.89 10.48 -20.57
N PHE A 135 -10.70 10.69 -21.61
CA PHE A 135 -11.66 11.80 -21.68
C PHE A 135 -12.77 11.67 -20.62
N PHE A 136 -13.37 10.50 -20.46
CA PHE A 136 -14.39 10.28 -19.42
C PHE A 136 -13.82 10.37 -18.01
N SER A 137 -12.59 9.90 -17.78
CA SER A 137 -11.89 10.05 -16.51
C SER A 137 -11.68 11.53 -16.17
N ALA A 138 -11.13 12.32 -17.09
CA ALA A 138 -10.92 13.76 -16.88
C ALA A 138 -12.22 14.51 -16.61
N MET A 139 -13.31 14.15 -17.32
CA MET A 139 -14.63 14.75 -17.09
C MET A 139 -15.18 14.36 -15.71
N PHE A 140 -15.02 13.11 -15.28
CA PHE A 140 -15.43 12.64 -13.97
C PHE A 140 -14.70 13.41 -12.87
N TYR A 141 -13.36 13.53 -12.91
CA TYR A 141 -12.60 14.28 -11.91
C TYR A 141 -13.00 15.77 -11.90
N LYS A 142 -13.27 16.37 -13.04
CA LYS A 142 -13.74 17.76 -13.13
C LYS A 142 -15.11 17.96 -12.45
N VAL A 143 -16.02 17.00 -12.60
CA VAL A 143 -17.35 17.04 -11.96
C VAL A 143 -17.22 16.78 -10.45
N ILE A 144 -16.47 15.76 -10.05
CA ILE A 144 -16.35 15.40 -8.62
C ILE A 144 -15.65 16.50 -7.82
N ASN A 145 -14.59 17.11 -8.38
CA ASN A 145 -13.88 18.23 -7.74
C ASN A 145 -14.73 19.51 -7.64
N LYS A 146 -15.78 19.63 -8.47
CA LYS A 146 -16.73 20.74 -8.37
C LYS A 146 -17.79 20.52 -7.28
N ILE A 147 -18.10 19.27 -6.98
CA ILE A 147 -19.13 18.87 -6.00
C ILE A 147 -18.50 18.62 -4.62
N SER A 148 -17.27 18.12 -4.59
CA SER A 148 -16.53 17.81 -3.36
C SER A 148 -15.82 19.04 -2.81
N LYS A 149 -15.75 19.13 -1.49
CA LYS A 149 -14.88 20.12 -0.79
C LYS A 149 -13.41 19.71 -0.76
N ILE A 150 -13.09 18.50 -1.22
CA ILE A 150 -11.73 17.93 -1.26
C ILE A 150 -11.32 17.82 -2.72
N GLU A 151 -10.13 18.28 -3.04
CA GLU A 151 -9.56 18.16 -4.39
C GLU A 151 -9.07 16.73 -4.63
N PHE A 152 -9.73 16.02 -5.54
CA PHE A 152 -9.31 14.69 -5.99
C PHE A 152 -8.21 14.83 -7.05
N VAL A 153 -7.02 14.38 -6.73
CA VAL A 153 -5.88 14.39 -7.66
C VAL A 153 -6.04 13.26 -8.67
N GLU A 154 -6.11 13.61 -9.95
CA GLU A 154 -6.22 12.64 -11.05
C GLU A 154 -4.98 11.73 -11.10
N GLY A 155 -5.19 10.40 -11.15
CA GLY A 155 -4.12 9.40 -11.22
C GLY A 155 -3.44 9.11 -9.89
N ALA A 156 -3.99 9.59 -8.75
CA ALA A 156 -3.54 9.15 -7.44
C ALA A 156 -3.81 7.64 -7.28
N ARG A 157 -2.78 6.91 -6.85
CA ARG A 157 -2.86 5.48 -6.55
C ARG A 157 -2.98 5.25 -5.05
N ASP A 158 -3.35 4.04 -4.67
CA ASP A 158 -3.34 3.63 -3.26
C ASP A 158 -1.94 3.58 -2.69
N TYR A 159 -0.90 3.43 -3.54
CA TYR A 159 0.49 3.42 -3.13
C TYR A 159 0.91 4.79 -2.56
N ARG A 160 0.96 4.85 -1.25
CA ARG A 160 1.28 6.05 -0.48
C ARG A 160 1.96 5.71 0.84
N LEU A 161 2.70 6.66 1.35
CA LEU A 161 3.24 6.65 2.71
C LEU A 161 2.74 7.90 3.44
N MET A 162 2.28 7.76 4.67
CA MET A 162 1.69 8.85 5.45
C MET A 162 2.17 8.82 6.90
N THR A 163 2.14 9.96 7.56
CA THR A 163 2.35 10.05 9.00
C THR A 163 1.15 9.47 9.75
N ARG A 164 1.39 8.95 10.95
CA ARG A 164 0.30 8.42 11.79
C ARG A 164 -0.71 9.47 12.24
N LYS A 165 -0.41 10.75 12.12
CA LYS A 165 -1.31 11.86 12.48
C LYS A 165 -2.47 12.03 11.50
N MET A 166 -2.33 11.47 10.31
CA MET A 166 -3.33 11.53 9.25
C MET A 166 -4.40 10.46 9.41
#